data_c03f6085e83bce76c3c6d3032db3cb38
#
_entry.id   c03f6085e83bce76c3c6d3032db3cb38
#
_cell.length_a   1.000
_cell.length_b   1.000
_cell.length_c   1.000
_cell.angle_alpha   90.00
_cell.angle_beta   90.00
_cell.angle_gamma   90.00
#
_symmetry.space_group_name_H-M   'P 1'
#
loop_
_entity.id
_entity.type
_entity.pdbx_description
1 polymer ?
#
loop_
_entity_poly.entity_id
_entity_poly.type
_entity_poly.pdbx_seq_one_letter_code
_entity_poly.pdbx_strand_id
1 'polypeptide(L)'
;PKFWGEQIYTALVKTKASGEPMYTQKRAPYSVVWILAVFLATFMILTGTFMHPAEPTSSYLVQAADLATARTAGAAVGGKITHELAIIHAVGAELSVTQQTALKNNAAITAIYENQSLDVSESGWGDYVPDLESVTMPSAAVGSDALHKEGITGDGITIAIIDTGIAQYLPALKYDSNWEKRIAANYDAIAGTETRWFQGDPNGHGSHITGVAVGSDKFFEKSYDGVAPDADVVIVTAFDKDGRGTYLDVIRGIDWVVAHKDNYNIRVLNLSFSAAPQSYYWDDPLNQAVMRAWEAGIVVVAAAGNTGPSPMTIGVPGNVPYIITVGATSNNYTLDNQADDFLTSFSSAGPTVEGFVKPDVVAPGGHIRAVMPATARLAKDHPTYHDGYSYFTMSGTSQATAVTTAPNCLATCTMY
;
A
#
# COMPACT_ATOMS: atom_id res chain seq x y z
N PRO A 1 13.94 -28.22 -24.78
CA PRO A 1 13.87 -29.66 -24.89
C PRO A 1 14.10 -30.16 -26.32
N LYS A 2 15.01 -29.55 -27.09
CA LYS A 2 15.35 -30.02 -28.42
C LYS A 2 16.87 -30.14 -28.66
N PHE A 3 17.69 -29.98 -27.61
CA PHE A 3 19.14 -29.89 -27.75
C PHE A 3 19.90 -31.16 -27.27
N TRP A 4 19.23 -32.18 -26.77
CA TRP A 4 19.87 -33.40 -26.27
C TRP A 4 19.68 -34.63 -27.18
N GLY A 5 18.96 -34.49 -28.28
CA GLY A 5 18.69 -35.61 -29.23
C GLY A 5 19.78 -35.86 -30.27
N GLU A 6 20.54 -34.84 -30.67
CA GLU A 6 21.45 -34.96 -31.84
C GLU A 6 22.87 -35.40 -31.47
N GLN A 7 23.30 -35.29 -30.24
CA GLN A 7 24.66 -35.67 -29.82
C GLN A 7 24.83 -37.19 -29.61
N ILE A 8 23.73 -37.92 -29.38
CA ILE A 8 23.79 -39.37 -29.16
C ILE A 8 23.82 -40.14 -30.50
N TYR A 9 23.29 -39.57 -31.58
CA TYR A 9 23.24 -40.23 -32.90
C TYR A 9 24.58 -40.21 -33.66
N THR A 10 25.44 -39.24 -33.38
CA THR A 10 26.75 -39.09 -34.08
C THR A 10 27.85 -39.96 -33.47
N ALA A 11 27.66 -40.45 -32.25
CA ALA A 11 28.63 -41.35 -31.60
C ALA A 11 28.47 -42.84 -31.99
N LEU A 12 27.31 -43.21 -32.57
CA LEU A 12 26.96 -44.60 -32.89
C LEU A 12 27.33 -45.03 -34.33
N VAL A 13 27.75 -44.10 -35.22
CA VAL A 13 28.03 -44.40 -36.64
C VAL A 13 29.52 -44.48 -36.95
N LYS A 14 30.43 -44.24 -35.98
CA LYS A 14 31.89 -44.23 -36.25
C LYS A 14 32.70 -45.43 -35.73
N THR A 15 32.07 -46.52 -35.27
CA THR A 15 32.77 -47.72 -34.83
C THR A 15 32.31 -49.00 -35.53
N LYS A 16 32.41 -49.00 -36.85
CA LYS A 16 32.18 -50.22 -37.65
C LYS A 16 33.28 -50.39 -38.69
N ALA A 17 34.54 -50.43 -38.24
CA ALA A 17 35.65 -50.87 -39.07
C ALA A 17 36.90 -51.12 -38.21
N SER A 18 36.89 -52.10 -37.33
CA SER A 18 38.09 -52.87 -36.88
C SER A 18 37.59 -54.05 -36.01
N GLY A 19 37.85 -55.25 -36.48
CA GLY A 19 37.40 -56.49 -35.88
C GLY A 19 38.06 -56.75 -34.55
N GLU A 20 37.31 -56.62 -33.49
CA GLU A 20 37.63 -57.16 -32.19
C GLU A 20 36.34 -57.66 -31.47
N PRO A 21 36.40 -58.59 -30.52
CA PRO A 21 35.32 -59.53 -30.19
C PRO A 21 34.16 -58.89 -29.45
N MET A 22 32.94 -59.34 -29.75
CA MET A 22 31.69 -58.99 -29.11
C MET A 22 31.74 -59.19 -27.59
N TYR A 23 31.70 -58.09 -26.84
CA TYR A 23 31.33 -58.13 -25.43
C TYR A 23 29.87 -58.57 -25.31
N THR A 24 29.63 -59.74 -24.78
CA THR A 24 28.29 -60.17 -24.39
C THR A 24 27.81 -59.34 -23.21
N GLN A 25 26.93 -58.40 -23.46
CA GLN A 25 26.23 -57.64 -22.41
C GLN A 25 25.34 -58.64 -21.64
N LYS A 26 25.80 -59.06 -20.45
CA LYS A 26 24.95 -59.79 -19.51
C LYS A 26 23.81 -58.87 -19.09
N ARG A 27 22.61 -59.04 -19.66
CA ARG A 27 21.38 -58.44 -19.13
C ARG A 27 21.22 -58.90 -17.69
N ALA A 28 21.15 -57.94 -16.74
CA ALA A 28 20.78 -58.30 -15.38
C ALA A 28 19.42 -59.02 -15.43
N PRO A 29 19.26 -60.11 -14.72
CA PRO A 29 18.02 -60.87 -14.74
C PRO A 29 16.89 -59.97 -14.21
N TYR A 30 15.77 -59.92 -14.93
CA TYR A 30 14.58 -59.09 -14.58
C TYR A 30 14.15 -59.32 -13.10
N SER A 31 14.46 -60.45 -12.49
CA SER A 31 14.25 -60.73 -11.07
C SER A 31 14.94 -59.76 -10.11
N VAL A 32 16.14 -59.25 -10.43
CA VAL A 32 16.88 -58.31 -9.55
C VAL A 32 16.23 -56.93 -9.59
N VAL A 33 15.72 -56.50 -10.75
CA VAL A 33 15.03 -55.22 -10.89
C VAL A 33 13.68 -55.22 -10.15
N TRP A 34 12.97 -56.36 -10.20
CA TRP A 34 11.72 -56.52 -9.46
C TRP A 34 11.93 -56.61 -7.95
N ILE A 35 12.99 -57.27 -7.49
CA ILE A 35 13.33 -57.36 -6.06
C ILE A 35 13.69 -55.96 -5.54
N LEU A 36 14.47 -55.16 -6.27
CA LEU A 36 14.78 -53.77 -5.88
C LEU A 36 13.54 -52.85 -5.89
N ALA A 37 12.66 -53.02 -6.87
CA ALA A 37 11.42 -52.24 -6.93
C ALA A 37 10.45 -52.60 -5.78
N VAL A 38 10.36 -53.88 -5.42
CA VAL A 38 9.55 -54.33 -4.28
C VAL A 38 10.19 -53.89 -2.95
N PHE A 39 11.53 -53.92 -2.82
CA PHE A 39 12.21 -53.42 -1.62
C PHE A 39 12.04 -51.88 -1.47
N LEU A 40 12.11 -51.09 -2.56
CA LEU A 40 11.84 -49.67 -2.54
C LEU A 40 10.39 -49.39 -2.16
N ALA A 41 9.44 -50.14 -2.73
CA ALA A 41 8.01 -49.96 -2.43
C ALA A 41 7.68 -50.35 -0.97
N THR A 42 8.25 -51.47 -0.46
CA THR A 42 8.09 -51.88 0.95
C THR A 42 8.81 -50.93 1.90
N PHE A 43 9.95 -50.38 1.53
CA PHE A 43 10.64 -49.37 2.33
C PHE A 43 9.82 -48.07 2.40
N MET A 44 9.21 -47.62 1.30
CA MET A 44 8.29 -46.49 1.30
C MET A 44 7.02 -46.74 2.14
N ILE A 45 6.50 -47.96 2.17
CA ILE A 45 5.34 -48.32 3.00
C ILE A 45 5.72 -48.41 4.49
N LEU A 46 6.90 -48.91 4.82
CA LEU A 46 7.41 -49.05 6.18
C LEU A 46 7.88 -47.74 6.82
N THR A 47 8.32 -46.77 6.01
CA THR A 47 8.77 -45.46 6.50
C THR A 47 7.64 -44.42 6.63
N GLY A 48 6.43 -44.77 6.19
CA GLY A 48 5.25 -43.86 6.33
C GLY A 48 5.39 -42.55 5.59
N THR A 49 6.38 -42.37 4.71
CA THR A 49 6.56 -41.15 3.92
C THR A 49 5.64 -41.17 2.69
N PHE A 50 4.32 -41.31 2.91
CA PHE A 50 3.40 -40.68 2.01
C PHE A 50 3.57 -39.20 2.26
N MET A 51 4.22 -38.48 1.34
CA MET A 51 4.11 -37.04 1.29
C MET A 51 2.62 -36.74 1.12
N HIS A 52 1.92 -36.48 2.24
CA HIS A 52 0.61 -35.84 2.16
C HIS A 52 0.86 -34.51 1.49
N PRO A 53 0.11 -34.13 0.46
CA PRO A 53 0.18 -32.78 -0.07
C PRO A 53 0.02 -31.83 1.12
N ALA A 54 0.91 -30.83 1.23
CA ALA A 54 0.83 -29.84 2.29
C ALA A 54 -0.58 -29.21 2.25
N GLU A 55 -1.21 -29.07 3.41
CA GLU A 55 -2.47 -28.35 3.49
C GLU A 55 -2.30 -26.95 2.90
N PRO A 56 -3.28 -26.44 2.11
CA PRO A 56 -3.24 -25.08 1.64
C PRO A 56 -3.21 -24.12 2.84
N THR A 57 -2.42 -23.08 2.72
CA THR A 57 -2.29 -22.03 3.75
C THR A 57 -2.93 -20.73 3.26
N SER A 58 -3.42 -19.95 4.21
CA SER A 58 -3.89 -18.58 4.01
C SER A 58 -3.17 -17.64 4.97
N SER A 59 -3.18 -16.35 4.66
CA SER A 59 -2.49 -15.34 5.43
C SER A 59 -3.39 -14.79 6.54
N TYR A 60 -2.85 -14.72 7.76
CA TYR A 60 -3.56 -14.28 8.97
C TYR A 60 -2.72 -13.32 9.80
N LEU A 61 -3.42 -12.44 10.57
CA LEU A 61 -2.86 -11.74 11.71
C LEU A 61 -3.15 -12.56 12.97
N VAL A 62 -2.14 -12.85 13.76
CA VAL A 62 -2.23 -13.56 15.04
C VAL A 62 -1.82 -12.62 16.15
N GLN A 63 -2.75 -12.22 17.01
CA GLN A 63 -2.57 -11.24 18.08
C GLN A 63 -2.51 -11.93 19.44
N ALA A 64 -1.66 -11.41 20.33
CA ALA A 64 -1.51 -11.88 21.70
C ALA A 64 -1.32 -10.69 22.66
N ALA A 65 -1.03 -10.96 23.94
CA ALA A 65 -0.73 -9.92 24.91
C ALA A 65 0.54 -9.11 24.59
N ASP A 66 1.49 -9.74 23.90
CA ASP A 66 2.73 -9.11 23.40
C ASP A 66 3.21 -9.83 22.12
N LEU A 67 4.12 -9.17 21.38
CA LEU A 67 4.67 -9.67 20.13
C LEU A 67 5.43 -11.00 20.30
N ALA A 68 6.17 -11.18 21.39
CA ALA A 68 6.97 -12.40 21.60
C ALA A 68 6.05 -13.62 21.80
N THR A 69 4.96 -13.44 22.52
CA THR A 69 3.92 -14.47 22.72
C THR A 69 3.25 -14.82 21.39
N ALA A 70 2.85 -13.83 20.58
CA ALA A 70 2.26 -14.06 19.27
C ALA A 70 3.22 -14.85 18.34
N ARG A 71 4.48 -14.43 18.28
CA ARG A 71 5.54 -15.10 17.50
C ARG A 71 5.76 -16.55 17.94
N THR A 72 5.90 -16.76 19.25
CA THR A 72 6.13 -18.10 19.81
C THR A 72 4.97 -19.03 19.52
N ALA A 73 3.74 -18.58 19.69
CA ALA A 73 2.55 -19.38 19.43
C ALA A 73 2.41 -19.72 17.93
N GLY A 74 2.62 -18.75 17.03
CA GLY A 74 2.58 -18.97 15.59
C GLY A 74 3.64 -19.95 15.12
N ALA A 75 4.87 -19.84 15.63
CA ALA A 75 5.96 -20.77 15.32
C ALA A 75 5.71 -22.18 15.90
N ALA A 76 5.14 -22.29 17.10
CA ALA A 76 4.88 -23.58 17.76
C ALA A 76 3.90 -24.48 16.98
N VAL A 77 2.97 -23.89 16.24
CA VAL A 77 2.06 -24.63 15.35
C VAL A 77 2.66 -24.91 13.96
N GLY A 78 3.92 -24.49 13.72
CA GLY A 78 4.58 -24.63 12.42
C GLY A 78 4.12 -23.62 11.38
N GLY A 79 3.50 -22.52 11.79
CA GLY A 79 3.12 -21.40 10.92
C GLY A 79 4.36 -20.67 10.40
N LYS A 80 4.32 -20.24 9.14
CA LYS A 80 5.38 -19.41 8.56
C LYS A 80 5.12 -17.94 8.91
N ILE A 81 5.92 -17.37 9.81
CA ILE A 81 5.83 -15.94 10.17
C ILE A 81 6.34 -15.11 8.99
N THR A 82 5.53 -14.12 8.58
CA THR A 82 5.79 -13.21 7.46
C THR A 82 5.98 -11.76 7.91
N HIS A 83 5.30 -11.35 8.99
CA HIS A 83 5.34 -10.00 9.53
C HIS A 83 5.50 -10.03 11.04
N GLU A 84 6.16 -9.02 11.59
CA GLU A 84 6.15 -8.68 13.00
C GLU A 84 5.55 -7.28 13.12
N LEU A 85 4.46 -7.16 13.88
CA LEU A 85 3.63 -5.96 14.02
C LEU A 85 3.59 -5.58 15.49
N ALA A 86 4.67 -4.93 15.95
CA ALA A 86 4.85 -4.59 17.37
C ALA A 86 3.76 -3.64 17.86
N ILE A 87 3.32 -2.72 17.02
CA ILE A 87 2.33 -1.69 17.31
C ILE A 87 0.98 -2.25 17.79
N ILE A 88 0.61 -3.46 17.38
CA ILE A 88 -0.63 -4.14 17.79
C ILE A 88 -0.38 -5.50 18.43
N HIS A 89 0.87 -5.82 18.82
CA HIS A 89 1.26 -7.08 19.44
C HIS A 89 0.88 -8.32 18.62
N ALA A 90 1.05 -8.26 17.30
CA ALA A 90 0.65 -9.32 16.39
C ALA A 90 1.79 -9.78 15.47
N VAL A 91 1.61 -10.96 14.89
CA VAL A 91 2.42 -11.44 13.77
C VAL A 91 1.53 -11.75 12.57
N GLY A 92 2.04 -11.52 11.37
CA GLY A 92 1.50 -12.11 10.16
C GLY A 92 2.01 -13.53 9.98
N ALA A 93 1.13 -14.47 9.65
CA ALA A 93 1.51 -15.85 9.49
C ALA A 93 0.73 -16.55 8.36
N GLU A 94 1.42 -17.38 7.58
CA GLU A 94 0.79 -18.34 6.68
C GLU A 94 0.40 -19.58 7.49
N LEU A 95 -0.88 -19.88 7.57
CA LEU A 95 -1.45 -20.94 8.39
C LEU A 95 -2.38 -21.84 7.58
N SER A 96 -2.29 -23.16 7.79
CA SER A 96 -3.32 -24.10 7.37
C SER A 96 -4.55 -24.01 8.31
N VAL A 97 -5.68 -24.58 7.89
CA VAL A 97 -6.90 -24.66 8.72
C VAL A 97 -6.64 -25.35 10.05
N THR A 98 -5.81 -26.42 10.03
CA THR A 98 -5.42 -27.17 11.25
C THR A 98 -4.60 -26.28 12.19
N GLN A 99 -3.63 -25.53 11.67
CA GLN A 99 -2.79 -24.62 12.45
C GLN A 99 -3.61 -23.46 13.02
N GLN A 100 -4.50 -22.85 12.23
CA GLN A 100 -5.40 -21.79 12.69
C GLN A 100 -6.30 -22.30 13.83
N THR A 101 -6.85 -23.50 13.70
CA THR A 101 -7.70 -24.10 14.73
C THR A 101 -6.92 -24.35 16.03
N ALA A 102 -5.67 -24.79 15.94
CA ALA A 102 -4.82 -24.95 17.11
C ALA A 102 -4.53 -23.62 17.82
N LEU A 103 -4.30 -22.55 17.07
CA LEU A 103 -4.11 -21.20 17.62
C LEU A 103 -5.39 -20.64 18.26
N LYS A 104 -6.57 -20.86 17.66
CA LYS A 104 -7.86 -20.43 18.24
C LYS A 104 -8.13 -21.09 19.62
N ASN A 105 -7.59 -22.28 19.85
CA ASN A 105 -7.70 -22.99 21.12
C ASN A 105 -6.56 -22.66 22.11
N ASN A 106 -5.60 -21.82 21.72
CA ASN A 106 -4.51 -21.41 22.59
C ASN A 106 -4.92 -20.17 23.40
N ALA A 107 -5.02 -20.32 24.73
CA ALA A 107 -5.41 -19.24 25.63
C ALA A 107 -4.47 -18.01 25.64
N ALA A 108 -3.26 -18.13 25.10
CA ALA A 108 -2.33 -17.01 24.95
C ALA A 108 -2.65 -16.10 23.75
N ILE A 109 -3.48 -16.57 22.81
CA ILE A 109 -3.90 -15.81 21.62
C ILE A 109 -5.17 -15.04 21.94
N THR A 110 -5.16 -13.74 21.70
CA THR A 110 -6.28 -12.84 21.95
C THR A 110 -7.22 -12.75 20.73
N ALA A 111 -6.65 -12.76 19.50
CA ALA A 111 -7.44 -12.71 18.28
C ALA A 111 -6.67 -13.29 17.08
N ILE A 112 -7.42 -13.73 16.07
CA ILE A 112 -6.89 -14.13 14.77
C ILE A 112 -7.80 -13.52 13.70
N TYR A 113 -7.22 -12.72 12.81
CA TYR A 113 -7.91 -12.08 11.70
C TYR A 113 -7.38 -12.58 10.36
N GLU A 114 -8.21 -12.63 9.34
CA GLU A 114 -7.74 -12.83 7.98
C GLU A 114 -6.97 -11.59 7.52
N ASN A 115 -5.90 -11.81 6.75
CA ASN A 115 -5.18 -10.72 6.10
C ASN A 115 -6.02 -10.21 4.93
N GLN A 116 -6.73 -9.12 5.15
CA GLN A 116 -7.61 -8.53 4.14
C GLN A 116 -6.81 -7.76 3.10
N SER A 117 -7.32 -7.76 1.85
CA SER A 117 -6.82 -6.90 0.80
C SER A 117 -7.38 -5.48 0.93
N LEU A 118 -6.57 -4.54 0.54
CA LEU A 118 -6.87 -3.11 0.45
C LEU A 118 -6.56 -2.64 -0.97
N ASP A 119 -7.35 -1.72 -1.48
CA ASP A 119 -7.06 -1.06 -2.75
C ASP A 119 -6.95 0.45 -2.52
N VAL A 120 -6.01 1.12 -3.23
CA VAL A 120 -6.06 2.57 -3.34
C VAL A 120 -7.32 2.94 -4.09
N SER A 121 -8.13 3.80 -3.48
CA SER A 121 -9.47 4.10 -3.99
C SER A 121 -9.39 5.02 -5.19
N GLU A 122 -9.65 4.49 -6.36
CA GLU A 122 -9.85 5.25 -7.60
C GLU A 122 -11.35 5.46 -7.85
N SER A 123 -11.74 6.66 -8.22
CA SER A 123 -13.13 6.95 -8.61
C SER A 123 -13.19 8.02 -9.69
N GLY A 124 -14.29 8.02 -10.46
CA GLY A 124 -14.63 9.14 -11.31
C GLY A 124 -14.02 9.15 -12.70
N TRP A 125 -13.67 8.00 -13.28
CA TRP A 125 -13.38 7.88 -14.71
C TRP A 125 -14.68 8.06 -15.50
N GLY A 126 -14.98 9.30 -15.90
CA GLY A 126 -16.12 9.64 -16.77
C GLY A 126 -15.68 9.85 -18.22
N ASP A 127 -16.65 10.07 -19.10
CA ASP A 127 -16.37 10.40 -20.52
C ASP A 127 -15.83 11.84 -20.70
N TYR A 128 -15.75 12.62 -19.61
CA TYR A 128 -15.26 13.98 -19.63
C TYR A 128 -13.75 14.03 -19.59
N VAL A 129 -13.15 14.68 -20.57
CA VAL A 129 -11.71 14.99 -20.63
C VAL A 129 -11.52 16.39 -20.07
N PRO A 130 -10.87 16.56 -18.90
CA PRO A 130 -10.65 17.88 -18.35
C PRO A 130 -9.72 18.69 -19.26
N ASP A 131 -10.13 19.90 -19.60
CA ASP A 131 -9.21 20.89 -20.14
C ASP A 131 -8.44 21.61 -19.00
N LEU A 132 -7.41 22.37 -19.36
CA LEU A 132 -6.58 23.06 -18.36
C LEU A 132 -7.33 24.15 -17.59
N GLU A 133 -8.50 24.60 -18.08
CA GLU A 133 -9.32 25.63 -17.44
C GLU A 133 -10.28 25.03 -16.40
N SER A 134 -10.54 23.73 -16.48
CA SER A 134 -11.51 23.02 -15.63
C SER A 134 -10.89 22.16 -14.52
N VAL A 135 -9.57 22.11 -14.41
CA VAL A 135 -8.89 21.33 -13.35
C VAL A 135 -8.81 22.10 -12.03
N THR A 136 -8.90 21.39 -10.93
CA THR A 136 -8.73 21.96 -9.60
C THR A 136 -7.26 21.92 -9.19
N MET A 137 -6.71 23.10 -8.88
CA MET A 137 -5.37 23.25 -8.30
C MET A 137 -5.48 23.18 -6.77
N PRO A 138 -4.83 22.22 -6.09
CA PRO A 138 -5.00 22.01 -4.66
C PRO A 138 -4.77 23.25 -3.80
N SER A 139 -3.64 23.93 -3.98
CA SER A 139 -3.27 25.10 -3.17
C SER A 139 -4.21 26.27 -3.36
N ALA A 140 -4.62 26.57 -4.59
CA ALA A 140 -5.55 27.64 -4.90
C ALA A 140 -6.96 27.36 -4.35
N ALA A 141 -7.42 26.10 -4.46
CA ALA A 141 -8.75 25.71 -4.01
C ALA A 141 -8.97 25.86 -2.49
N VAL A 142 -7.91 25.71 -1.70
CA VAL A 142 -7.98 25.88 -0.23
C VAL A 142 -7.40 27.22 0.25
N GLY A 143 -6.95 28.08 -0.66
CA GLY A 143 -6.43 29.41 -0.33
C GLY A 143 -5.08 29.39 0.39
N SER A 144 -4.30 28.31 0.27
CA SER A 144 -2.96 28.23 0.91
C SER A 144 -1.96 29.26 0.37
N ASP A 145 -2.21 29.80 -0.80
CA ASP A 145 -1.43 30.91 -1.37
C ASP A 145 -1.28 32.12 -0.42
N ALA A 146 -2.29 32.39 0.40
CA ALA A 146 -2.23 33.44 1.39
C ALA A 146 -1.18 33.12 2.47
N LEU A 147 -1.15 31.89 2.94
CA LEU A 147 -0.17 31.40 3.92
C LEU A 147 1.24 31.36 3.34
N HIS A 148 1.39 30.95 2.09
CA HIS A 148 2.68 30.94 1.40
C HIS A 148 3.30 32.34 1.30
N LYS A 149 2.49 33.37 1.10
CA LYS A 149 2.95 34.78 1.08
C LYS A 149 3.45 35.24 2.46
N GLU A 150 2.97 34.62 3.52
CA GLU A 150 3.39 34.87 4.90
C GLU A 150 4.60 33.99 5.31
N GLY A 151 5.10 33.15 4.39
CA GLY A 151 6.20 32.22 4.63
C GLY A 151 5.79 30.92 5.35
N ILE A 152 4.49 30.64 5.46
CA ILE A 152 3.96 29.40 6.05
C ILE A 152 3.80 28.39 4.93
N THR A 153 4.81 27.53 4.74
CA THR A 153 4.93 26.64 3.58
C THR A 153 5.10 25.17 3.95
N GLY A 154 5.15 24.86 5.26
CA GLY A 154 5.34 23.49 5.77
C GLY A 154 6.77 23.14 6.13
N ASP A 155 7.71 24.10 6.04
CA ASP A 155 9.11 23.89 6.37
C ASP A 155 9.29 23.36 7.82
N GLY A 156 10.21 22.40 7.98
CA GLY A 156 10.54 21.77 9.25
C GLY A 156 9.54 20.69 9.72
N ILE A 157 8.50 20.36 8.96
CA ILE A 157 7.52 19.32 9.28
C ILE A 157 7.58 18.20 8.24
N THR A 158 7.52 16.95 8.71
CA THR A 158 7.48 15.77 7.82
C THR A 158 6.08 15.15 7.79
N ILE A 159 5.59 14.90 6.59
CA ILE A 159 4.37 14.11 6.33
C ILE A 159 4.77 12.69 5.96
N ALA A 160 4.25 11.69 6.68
CA ALA A 160 4.33 10.30 6.23
C ALA A 160 3.17 9.98 5.28
N ILE A 161 3.46 9.39 4.13
CA ILE A 161 2.47 8.99 3.12
C ILE A 161 2.58 7.48 2.92
N ILE A 162 1.53 6.72 3.28
CA ILE A 162 1.43 5.28 3.04
C ILE A 162 0.60 5.07 1.78
N ASP A 163 1.26 4.66 0.67
CA ASP A 163 0.65 4.60 -0.65
C ASP A 163 1.41 3.63 -1.59
N THR A 164 1.34 3.82 -2.91
CA THR A 164 1.97 2.99 -3.95
C THR A 164 3.45 3.31 -4.20
N GLY A 165 4.00 4.35 -3.56
CA GLY A 165 5.37 4.82 -3.73
C GLY A 165 5.46 6.26 -4.23
N ILE A 166 6.61 6.65 -4.80
CA ILE A 166 6.86 8.00 -5.32
C ILE A 166 7.80 7.99 -6.54
N ALA A 167 7.48 8.79 -7.54
CA ALA A 167 8.34 9.07 -8.70
C ALA A 167 9.41 10.11 -8.35
N GLN A 168 10.41 9.74 -7.56
CA GLN A 168 11.46 10.63 -7.02
C GLN A 168 12.28 11.38 -8.09
N TYR A 169 12.22 11.00 -9.37
CA TYR A 169 12.91 11.70 -10.44
C TYR A 169 12.18 12.95 -10.92
N LEU A 170 10.90 13.13 -10.54
CA LEU A 170 10.14 14.35 -10.84
C LEU A 170 10.58 15.46 -9.89
N PRO A 171 11.05 16.62 -10.40
CA PRO A 171 11.59 17.69 -9.56
C PRO A 171 10.60 18.19 -8.51
N ALA A 172 9.32 18.36 -8.87
CA ALA A 172 8.27 18.81 -7.97
C ALA A 172 8.04 17.91 -6.75
N LEU A 173 8.40 16.63 -6.83
CA LEU A 173 8.29 15.68 -5.72
C LEU A 173 9.61 15.53 -4.96
N LYS A 174 10.73 15.71 -5.64
CA LYS A 174 12.07 15.50 -5.11
C LYS A 174 12.59 16.66 -4.30
N TYR A 175 12.27 17.89 -4.72
CA TYR A 175 12.77 19.11 -4.13
C TYR A 175 11.61 19.95 -3.59
N ASP A 176 11.88 20.70 -2.55
CA ASP A 176 11.00 21.75 -2.05
C ASP A 176 11.06 23.02 -2.91
N SER A 177 10.38 24.09 -2.51
CA SER A 177 10.39 25.36 -3.25
C SER A 177 11.75 26.08 -3.22
N ASN A 178 12.63 25.71 -2.29
CA ASN A 178 14.01 26.22 -2.15
C ASN A 178 15.04 25.35 -2.85
N TRP A 179 14.61 24.31 -3.60
CA TRP A 179 15.47 23.32 -4.24
C TRP A 179 16.27 22.44 -3.29
N GLU A 180 15.82 22.30 -2.05
CA GLU A 180 16.36 21.33 -1.11
C GLU A 180 15.65 19.98 -1.24
N LYS A 181 16.34 18.90 -0.89
CA LYS A 181 15.77 17.55 -1.00
C LYS A 181 14.82 17.30 0.15
N ARG A 182 13.56 16.99 -0.15
CA ARG A 182 12.51 16.79 0.84
C ARG A 182 12.20 15.33 1.24
N ILE A 183 12.70 14.33 0.49
CA ILE A 183 12.40 12.93 0.80
C ILE A 183 13.34 12.48 1.91
N ALA A 184 12.84 12.46 3.15
CA ALA A 184 13.59 12.13 4.34
C ALA A 184 13.87 10.62 4.43
N ALA A 185 12.91 9.76 4.07
CA ALA A 185 13.08 8.31 4.03
C ALA A 185 12.10 7.63 3.07
N ASN A 186 12.47 6.40 2.67
CA ASN A 186 11.61 5.48 1.93
C ASN A 186 11.61 4.11 2.61
N TYR A 187 10.45 3.58 2.90
CA TYR A 187 10.25 2.25 3.46
C TYR A 187 9.33 1.41 2.56
N ASP A 188 9.79 0.23 2.19
CA ASP A 188 8.96 -0.77 1.51
C ASP A 188 8.29 -1.64 2.57
N ALA A 189 7.01 -1.40 2.80
CA ALA A 189 6.24 -2.17 3.77
C ALA A 189 5.86 -3.56 3.23
N ILE A 190 5.85 -3.78 1.92
CA ILE A 190 5.62 -5.10 1.30
C ILE A 190 6.84 -6.00 1.54
N ALA A 191 8.04 -5.49 1.29
CA ALA A 191 9.29 -6.22 1.49
C ALA A 191 9.81 -6.17 2.94
N GLY A 192 9.33 -5.21 3.76
CA GLY A 192 9.80 -5.00 5.13
C GLY A 192 11.21 -4.42 5.21
N THR A 193 11.59 -3.53 4.28
CA THR A 193 12.96 -3.00 4.19
C THR A 193 12.97 -1.50 3.93
N GLU A 194 13.94 -0.80 4.55
CA GLU A 194 14.27 0.56 4.12
C GLU A 194 14.98 0.51 2.77
N THR A 195 14.54 1.36 1.86
CA THR A 195 15.13 1.44 0.54
C THR A 195 15.86 2.76 0.37
N ARG A 196 17.17 2.69 0.12
CA ARG A 196 17.97 3.84 -0.31
C ARG A 196 17.89 4.09 -1.83
N TRP A 197 17.39 3.12 -2.57
CA TRP A 197 17.32 3.10 -4.02
C TRP A 197 15.89 3.12 -4.49
N PHE A 198 15.68 3.77 -5.60
CA PHE A 198 14.40 3.96 -6.25
C PHE A 198 13.60 2.67 -6.42
N GLN A 199 12.46 2.56 -5.77
CA GLN A 199 11.43 1.64 -6.24
C GLN A 199 10.54 2.31 -7.30
N GLY A 200 10.46 3.65 -7.27
CA GLY A 200 9.57 4.41 -8.12
C GLY A 200 8.11 4.28 -7.66
N ASP A 201 7.22 4.67 -8.55
CA ASP A 201 5.78 4.49 -8.38
C ASP A 201 5.18 3.93 -9.68
N PRO A 202 5.18 2.61 -9.85
CA PRO A 202 4.65 1.99 -11.06
C PRO A 202 3.13 2.18 -11.23
N ASN A 203 2.39 2.41 -10.15
CA ASN A 203 0.95 2.67 -10.17
C ASN A 203 0.66 4.13 -10.57
N GLY A 204 1.23 5.08 -9.83
CA GLY A 204 1.08 6.52 -10.01
C GLY A 204 0.26 7.22 -8.95
N HIS A 205 -0.55 6.50 -8.17
CA HIS A 205 -1.42 7.08 -7.14
C HIS A 205 -0.60 7.80 -6.06
N GLY A 206 0.41 7.17 -5.48
CA GLY A 206 1.25 7.76 -4.44
C GLY A 206 2.00 9.02 -4.88
N SER A 207 2.47 9.06 -6.14
CA SER A 207 3.08 10.27 -6.72
C SER A 207 2.06 11.40 -6.83
N HIS A 208 0.83 11.09 -7.26
CA HIS A 208 -0.24 12.07 -7.35
C HIS A 208 -0.61 12.63 -5.98
N ILE A 209 -0.84 11.75 -4.98
CA ILE A 209 -1.14 12.13 -3.59
C ILE A 209 -0.04 13.00 -2.99
N THR A 210 1.23 12.60 -3.19
CA THR A 210 2.38 13.41 -2.74
C THR A 210 2.39 14.77 -3.43
N GLY A 211 2.11 14.83 -4.74
CA GLY A 211 2.03 16.07 -5.50
C GLY A 211 0.93 17.00 -5.00
N VAL A 212 -0.26 16.48 -4.66
CA VAL A 212 -1.35 17.24 -4.04
C VAL A 212 -0.92 17.84 -2.70
N ALA A 213 -0.24 17.06 -1.87
CA ALA A 213 0.17 17.52 -0.54
C ALA A 213 1.31 18.54 -0.61
N VAL A 214 2.38 18.25 -1.38
CA VAL A 214 3.66 18.96 -1.27
C VAL A 214 4.27 19.42 -2.60
N GLY A 215 3.59 19.30 -3.73
CA GLY A 215 4.15 19.68 -5.03
C GLY A 215 4.74 21.09 -5.04
N SER A 216 6.02 21.24 -5.45
CA SER A 216 6.75 22.50 -5.38
C SER A 216 6.81 23.27 -6.70
N ASP A 217 6.29 22.70 -7.80
CA ASP A 217 6.18 23.42 -9.06
C ASP A 217 5.11 24.54 -8.94
N LYS A 218 5.22 25.55 -9.81
CA LYS A 218 4.27 26.66 -9.86
C LYS A 218 3.45 26.61 -11.14
N PHE A 219 2.15 26.60 -11.01
CA PHE A 219 1.24 26.70 -12.13
C PHE A 219 1.13 28.17 -12.59
N PHE A 220 1.54 28.44 -13.83
CA PHE A 220 1.62 29.80 -14.39
C PHE A 220 2.34 30.82 -13.50
N GLU A 221 3.39 30.41 -12.78
CA GLU A 221 4.19 31.23 -11.87
C GLU A 221 3.38 31.92 -10.75
N LYS A 222 2.15 31.47 -10.47
CA LYS A 222 1.26 32.11 -9.49
C LYS A 222 1.22 31.38 -8.16
N SER A 223 0.90 30.09 -8.17
CA SER A 223 0.67 29.28 -6.98
C SER A 223 1.47 28.00 -7.07
N TYR A 224 1.92 27.48 -5.92
CA TYR A 224 2.48 26.13 -5.88
C TYR A 224 1.39 25.09 -6.18
N ASP A 225 1.78 23.98 -6.79
CA ASP A 225 0.86 22.89 -7.10
C ASP A 225 0.36 22.21 -5.82
N GLY A 226 1.25 21.98 -4.85
CA GLY A 226 0.91 21.39 -3.56
C GLY A 226 0.56 22.42 -2.49
N VAL A 227 -0.15 21.98 -1.46
CA VAL A 227 -0.65 22.83 -0.38
C VAL A 227 0.45 23.18 0.64
N ALA A 228 1.44 22.30 0.87
CA ALA A 228 2.58 22.54 1.76
C ALA A 228 3.92 22.31 1.01
N PRO A 229 4.33 23.25 0.14
CA PRO A 229 5.42 23.04 -0.83
C PRO A 229 6.81 22.89 -0.21
N ASP A 230 7.03 23.18 1.06
CA ASP A 230 8.32 23.03 1.75
C ASP A 230 8.29 21.96 2.83
N ALA A 231 7.20 21.20 2.98
CA ALA A 231 7.16 20.06 3.89
C ALA A 231 8.05 18.91 3.39
N ASP A 232 8.72 18.24 4.31
CA ASP A 232 9.41 16.99 4.06
C ASP A 232 8.42 15.82 3.94
N VAL A 233 8.84 14.74 3.29
CA VAL A 233 8.05 13.52 3.18
C VAL A 233 8.82 12.27 3.55
N VAL A 234 8.13 11.37 4.22
CA VAL A 234 8.50 9.96 4.38
C VAL A 234 7.52 9.14 3.54
N ILE A 235 8.04 8.33 2.64
CA ILE A 235 7.23 7.51 1.75
C ILE A 235 7.26 6.06 2.21
N VAL A 236 6.08 5.48 2.41
CA VAL A 236 5.89 4.08 2.77
C VAL A 236 5.12 3.39 1.66
N THR A 237 5.79 2.50 0.93
CA THR A 237 5.16 1.70 -0.13
C THR A 237 4.48 0.49 0.50
N ALA A 238 3.15 0.50 0.56
CA ALA A 238 2.32 -0.59 1.09
C ALA A 238 1.35 -1.15 0.05
N PHE A 239 1.31 -0.56 -1.15
CA PHE A 239 0.49 -0.99 -2.28
C PHE A 239 1.36 -1.25 -3.49
N ASP A 240 1.02 -2.29 -4.25
CA ASP A 240 1.78 -2.74 -5.43
C ASP A 240 1.48 -1.89 -6.69
N LYS A 241 2.05 -2.31 -7.82
CA LYS A 241 1.84 -1.67 -9.13
C LYS A 241 0.36 -1.65 -9.58
N ASP A 242 -0.46 -2.53 -9.05
CA ASP A 242 -1.88 -2.63 -9.37
C ASP A 242 -2.75 -1.86 -8.35
N GLY A 243 -2.11 -1.14 -7.40
CA GLY A 243 -2.78 -0.39 -6.36
C GLY A 243 -3.34 -1.28 -5.24
N ARG A 244 -2.84 -2.52 -5.10
CA ARG A 244 -3.30 -3.49 -4.12
C ARG A 244 -2.30 -3.63 -2.99
N GLY A 245 -2.81 -3.63 -1.77
CA GLY A 245 -2.06 -3.88 -0.55
C GLY A 245 -2.79 -4.84 0.37
N THR A 246 -2.24 -5.09 1.52
CA THR A 246 -2.86 -5.93 2.55
C THR A 246 -2.84 -5.23 3.91
N TYR A 247 -3.70 -5.69 4.82
CA TYR A 247 -3.67 -5.23 6.22
C TYR A 247 -2.28 -5.40 6.84
N LEU A 248 -1.61 -6.52 6.58
CA LEU A 248 -0.27 -6.78 7.10
C LEU A 248 0.74 -5.74 6.63
N ASP A 249 0.74 -5.40 5.34
CA ASP A 249 1.68 -4.44 4.76
C ASP A 249 1.42 -3.03 5.28
N VAL A 250 0.15 -2.59 5.31
CA VAL A 250 -0.21 -1.26 5.80
C VAL A 250 0.08 -1.11 7.29
N ILE A 251 -0.28 -2.11 8.12
CA ILE A 251 0.01 -2.08 9.57
C ILE A 251 1.52 -2.05 9.82
N ARG A 252 2.32 -2.82 9.06
CA ARG A 252 3.79 -2.75 9.13
C ARG A 252 4.31 -1.37 8.75
N GLY A 253 3.69 -0.72 7.76
CA GLY A 253 3.99 0.66 7.38
C GLY A 253 3.71 1.64 8.52
N ILE A 254 2.56 1.52 9.18
CA ILE A 254 2.19 2.36 10.34
C ILE A 254 3.15 2.11 11.52
N ASP A 255 3.48 0.84 11.80
CA ASP A 255 4.44 0.46 12.86
C ASP A 255 5.81 1.12 12.64
N TRP A 256 6.32 1.08 11.39
CA TRP A 256 7.56 1.74 11.03
C TRP A 256 7.48 3.26 11.19
N VAL A 257 6.40 3.90 10.75
CA VAL A 257 6.18 5.35 10.88
C VAL A 257 6.21 5.77 12.35
N VAL A 258 5.50 5.06 13.22
CA VAL A 258 5.47 5.36 14.67
C VAL A 258 6.84 5.17 15.31
N ALA A 259 7.55 4.09 14.96
CA ALA A 259 8.89 3.81 15.47
C ALA A 259 9.92 4.87 15.07
N HIS A 260 9.73 5.57 13.94
CA HIS A 260 10.67 6.53 13.37
C HIS A 260 10.18 7.99 13.43
N LYS A 261 9.05 8.27 14.10
CA LYS A 261 8.44 9.61 14.09
C LYS A 261 9.38 10.71 14.58
N ASP A 262 10.16 10.45 15.61
CA ASP A 262 11.07 11.43 16.17
C ASP A 262 12.37 11.55 15.34
N ASN A 263 12.79 10.48 14.66
CA ASN A 263 13.97 10.48 13.79
C ASN A 263 13.81 11.40 12.58
N TYR A 264 12.60 11.45 12.03
CA TYR A 264 12.27 12.22 10.82
C TYR A 264 11.31 13.37 11.09
N ASN A 265 11.04 13.71 12.35
CA ASN A 265 10.07 14.73 12.74
C ASN A 265 8.68 14.55 12.07
N ILE A 266 8.19 13.29 12.00
CA ILE A 266 6.89 12.98 11.40
C ILE A 266 5.80 13.50 12.34
N ARG A 267 4.93 14.38 11.82
CA ARG A 267 3.82 14.97 12.58
C ARG A 267 2.47 14.60 12.02
N VAL A 268 2.40 14.29 10.72
CA VAL A 268 1.14 13.99 10.03
C VAL A 268 1.30 12.67 9.27
N LEU A 269 0.27 11.83 9.30
CA LEU A 269 0.17 10.57 8.55
C LEU A 269 -1.01 10.64 7.59
N ASN A 270 -0.75 10.52 6.30
CA ASN A 270 -1.73 10.46 5.23
C ASN A 270 -2.07 9.02 4.87
N LEU A 271 -3.37 8.67 4.91
CA LEU A 271 -3.91 7.36 4.56
C LEU A 271 -4.98 7.53 3.47
N SER A 272 -4.52 7.58 2.21
CA SER A 272 -5.37 7.83 1.04
C SER A 272 -5.94 6.53 0.45
N PHE A 273 -6.49 5.67 1.29
CA PHE A 273 -7.15 4.40 0.93
C PHE A 273 -8.31 4.11 1.88
N SER A 274 -9.13 3.13 1.50
CA SER A 274 -10.29 2.74 2.30
C SER A 274 -10.69 1.30 2.00
N ALA A 275 -11.18 0.59 3.02
CA ALA A 275 -11.79 -0.74 2.88
C ALA A 275 -13.15 -0.79 3.60
N ALA A 276 -13.99 -1.75 3.21
CA ALA A 276 -15.27 -1.96 3.90
C ALA A 276 -15.03 -2.48 5.33
N PRO A 277 -15.68 -1.91 6.37
CA PRO A 277 -15.58 -2.40 7.73
C PRO A 277 -16.06 -3.85 7.86
N GLN A 278 -15.29 -4.70 8.57
CA GLN A 278 -15.64 -6.09 8.83
C GLN A 278 -15.96 -6.34 10.31
N SER A 279 -15.60 -5.38 11.17
CA SER A 279 -15.83 -5.42 12.62
C SER A 279 -16.05 -4.00 13.14
N TYR A 280 -16.31 -3.86 14.44
CA TYR A 280 -16.27 -2.56 15.10
C TYR A 280 -14.87 -1.98 15.07
N TYR A 281 -14.75 -0.63 15.10
CA TYR A 281 -13.45 0.04 14.94
C TYR A 281 -12.42 -0.38 15.99
N TRP A 282 -12.84 -0.73 17.20
CA TRP A 282 -11.93 -1.14 18.28
C TRP A 282 -11.43 -2.60 18.14
N ASP A 283 -12.14 -3.43 17.36
CA ASP A 283 -11.76 -4.83 17.10
C ASP A 283 -10.97 -4.97 15.78
N ASP A 284 -11.00 -3.96 14.92
CA ASP A 284 -10.30 -4.01 13.63
C ASP A 284 -8.79 -3.78 13.83
N PRO A 285 -7.91 -4.69 13.35
CA PRO A 285 -6.46 -4.59 13.58
C PRO A 285 -5.80 -3.39 12.89
N LEU A 286 -6.31 -2.94 11.73
CA LEU A 286 -5.80 -1.74 11.06
C LEU A 286 -6.18 -0.48 11.86
N ASN A 287 -7.41 -0.41 12.35
CA ASN A 287 -7.86 0.68 13.21
C ASN A 287 -7.05 0.72 14.52
N GLN A 288 -6.73 -0.45 15.11
CA GLN A 288 -5.86 -0.50 16.30
C GLN A 288 -4.49 0.11 16.02
N ALA A 289 -3.88 -0.19 14.87
CA ALA A 289 -2.60 0.43 14.48
C ALA A 289 -2.72 1.94 14.30
N VAL A 290 -3.80 2.41 13.66
CA VAL A 290 -4.09 3.83 13.45
C VAL A 290 -4.30 4.56 14.79
N MET A 291 -5.03 3.96 15.72
CA MET A 291 -5.20 4.52 17.07
C MET A 291 -3.86 4.65 17.82
N ARG A 292 -2.94 3.69 17.66
CA ARG A 292 -1.59 3.76 18.24
C ARG A 292 -0.77 4.88 17.61
N ALA A 293 -0.90 5.13 16.30
CA ALA A 293 -0.24 6.27 15.66
C ALA A 293 -0.76 7.60 16.23
N TRP A 294 -2.08 7.72 16.44
CA TRP A 294 -2.70 8.89 17.08
C TRP A 294 -2.24 9.05 18.54
N GLU A 295 -2.23 7.97 19.34
CA GLU A 295 -1.72 7.98 20.71
C GLU A 295 -0.24 8.39 20.80
N ALA A 296 0.55 8.09 19.77
CA ALA A 296 1.95 8.52 19.66
C ALA A 296 2.10 10.02 19.32
N GLY A 297 1.00 10.76 19.14
CA GLY A 297 0.99 12.19 18.84
C GLY A 297 1.11 12.53 17.35
N ILE A 298 0.83 11.58 16.44
CA ILE A 298 0.80 11.82 15.00
C ILE A 298 -0.64 12.21 14.63
N VAL A 299 -0.83 13.30 13.89
CA VAL A 299 -2.11 13.65 13.30
C VAL A 299 -2.39 12.69 12.15
N VAL A 300 -3.43 11.88 12.27
CA VAL A 300 -3.80 10.90 11.23
C VAL A 300 -4.97 11.46 10.41
N VAL A 301 -4.78 11.48 9.08
CA VAL A 301 -5.79 11.93 8.12
C VAL A 301 -6.10 10.76 7.17
N ALA A 302 -7.37 10.38 7.08
CA ALA A 302 -7.80 9.22 6.31
C ALA A 302 -8.96 9.53 5.35
N ALA A 303 -8.99 8.83 4.23
CA ALA A 303 -10.08 8.93 3.27
C ALA A 303 -11.38 8.34 3.82
N ALA A 304 -12.50 9.00 3.57
CA ALA A 304 -13.82 8.47 3.90
C ALA A 304 -14.19 7.22 3.10
N GLY A 305 -13.65 7.11 1.88
CA GLY A 305 -13.96 6.08 0.90
C GLY A 305 -14.76 6.62 -0.29
N ASN A 306 -14.81 5.84 -1.36
CA ASN A 306 -15.42 6.23 -2.64
C ASN A 306 -16.64 5.36 -3.03
N THR A 307 -17.37 4.88 -2.03
CA THR A 307 -18.55 4.02 -2.19
C THR A 307 -19.87 4.71 -1.85
N GLY A 308 -19.84 6.07 -1.75
CA GLY A 308 -21.01 6.91 -1.53
C GLY A 308 -22.00 6.90 -2.70
N PRO A 309 -23.05 7.72 -2.64
CA PRO A 309 -23.43 8.64 -1.54
C PRO A 309 -24.31 8.00 -0.46
N SER A 310 -24.54 6.68 -0.53
CA SER A 310 -25.40 5.99 0.45
C SER A 310 -24.85 6.13 1.89
N PRO A 311 -25.74 6.23 2.90
CA PRO A 311 -25.28 6.25 4.28
C PRO A 311 -24.60 4.95 4.68
N MET A 312 -23.79 4.98 5.76
CA MET A 312 -23.04 3.84 6.31
C MET A 312 -21.98 3.26 5.33
N THR A 313 -21.36 4.14 4.53
CA THR A 313 -20.31 3.76 3.57
C THR A 313 -18.92 4.21 3.99
N ILE A 314 -18.78 4.82 5.18
CA ILE A 314 -17.45 5.18 5.72
C ILE A 314 -16.61 3.92 5.91
N GLY A 315 -15.43 3.90 5.28
CA GLY A 315 -14.53 2.76 5.32
C GLY A 315 -13.50 2.81 6.45
N VAL A 316 -12.77 1.70 6.61
CA VAL A 316 -11.60 1.58 7.48
C VAL A 316 -10.39 2.17 6.74
N PRO A 317 -9.53 3.01 7.37
CA PRO A 317 -9.56 3.39 8.79
C PRO A 317 -10.38 4.66 9.11
N GLY A 318 -11.09 5.24 8.14
CA GLY A 318 -11.87 6.46 8.29
C GLY A 318 -12.99 6.38 9.35
N ASN A 319 -13.39 5.19 9.78
CA ASN A 319 -14.39 4.99 10.84
C ASN A 319 -13.84 5.17 12.27
N VAL A 320 -12.53 5.35 12.46
CA VAL A 320 -11.95 5.64 13.78
C VAL A 320 -12.39 7.02 14.26
N PRO A 321 -12.98 7.17 15.46
CA PRO A 321 -13.57 8.43 15.90
C PRO A 321 -12.54 9.54 16.20
N TYR A 322 -11.27 9.20 16.42
CA TYR A 322 -10.22 10.14 16.90
C TYR A 322 -9.41 10.78 15.78
N ILE A 323 -9.48 10.25 14.57
CA ILE A 323 -8.70 10.73 13.42
C ILE A 323 -9.53 11.66 12.54
N ILE A 324 -8.86 12.40 11.67
CA ILE A 324 -9.53 13.26 10.69
C ILE A 324 -9.92 12.43 9.47
N THR A 325 -11.22 12.26 9.25
CA THR A 325 -11.77 11.55 8.09
C THR A 325 -12.29 12.56 7.08
N VAL A 326 -11.89 12.40 5.83
CA VAL A 326 -12.09 13.41 4.78
C VAL A 326 -12.99 12.88 3.66
N GLY A 327 -14.10 13.60 3.43
CA GLY A 327 -14.95 13.45 2.26
C GLY A 327 -14.51 14.37 1.12
N ALA A 328 -15.07 14.18 -0.08
CA ALA A 328 -14.67 14.89 -1.27
C ALA A 328 -15.76 15.85 -1.79
N THR A 329 -15.37 17.10 -2.11
CA THR A 329 -16.17 18.04 -2.89
C THR A 329 -15.61 18.25 -4.30
N SER A 330 -16.43 18.78 -5.19
CA SER A 330 -16.02 19.29 -6.50
C SER A 330 -16.42 20.76 -6.59
N ASN A 331 -15.56 21.56 -7.20
CA ASN A 331 -15.78 22.98 -7.47
C ASN A 331 -16.63 23.24 -8.72
N ASN A 332 -17.32 22.22 -9.22
CA ASN A 332 -18.18 22.30 -10.41
C ASN A 332 -17.49 22.96 -11.65
N TYR A 333 -16.15 22.81 -11.76
CA TYR A 333 -15.30 23.44 -12.80
C TYR A 333 -15.28 24.99 -12.77
N THR A 334 -15.63 25.60 -11.64
CA THR A 334 -15.59 27.05 -11.44
C THR A 334 -14.60 27.42 -10.34
N LEU A 335 -13.41 27.89 -10.72
CA LEU A 335 -12.31 28.13 -9.77
C LEU A 335 -12.60 29.26 -8.78
N ASP A 336 -13.38 30.29 -9.21
CA ASP A 336 -13.60 31.51 -8.45
C ASP A 336 -14.99 31.58 -7.78
N ASN A 337 -15.82 30.53 -7.88
CA ASN A 337 -17.17 30.49 -7.35
C ASN A 337 -17.38 29.32 -6.40
N GLN A 338 -17.16 29.51 -5.11
CA GLN A 338 -17.41 28.47 -4.10
C GLN A 338 -18.91 28.24 -3.81
N ALA A 339 -19.82 29.07 -4.40
CA ALA A 339 -21.25 28.93 -4.13
C ALA A 339 -21.90 27.74 -4.86
N ASP A 340 -21.26 27.20 -5.87
CA ASP A 340 -21.72 26.05 -6.62
C ASP A 340 -20.90 24.74 -6.34
N ASP A 341 -19.98 24.81 -5.36
CA ASP A 341 -19.30 23.61 -4.85
C ASP A 341 -20.33 22.60 -4.34
N PHE A 342 -20.11 21.33 -4.62
CA PHE A 342 -21.01 20.26 -4.19
C PHE A 342 -20.25 19.03 -3.67
N LEU A 343 -20.91 18.26 -2.79
CA LEU A 343 -20.40 16.98 -2.34
C LEU A 343 -20.45 15.98 -3.51
N THR A 344 -19.33 15.35 -3.81
CA THR A 344 -19.26 14.39 -4.92
C THR A 344 -20.08 13.13 -4.61
N SER A 345 -20.72 12.58 -5.65
CA SER A 345 -21.59 11.40 -5.49
C SER A 345 -20.85 10.12 -5.07
N PHE A 346 -19.54 10.05 -5.27
CA PHE A 346 -18.75 8.91 -4.82
C PHE A 346 -18.31 9.02 -3.35
N SER A 347 -18.30 10.24 -2.77
CA SER A 347 -17.83 10.43 -1.39
C SER A 347 -18.65 9.62 -0.41
N SER A 348 -17.98 8.73 0.34
CA SER A 348 -18.64 7.94 1.38
C SER A 348 -19.24 8.82 2.47
N ALA A 349 -20.36 8.37 3.04
CA ALA A 349 -21.15 9.08 4.02
C ALA A 349 -21.45 8.23 5.27
N GLY A 350 -21.47 8.91 6.42
CA GLY A 350 -21.83 8.32 7.69
C GLY A 350 -23.35 8.05 7.87
N PRO A 351 -23.76 7.62 9.07
CA PRO A 351 -22.89 7.34 10.21
C PRO A 351 -22.00 6.11 10.00
N THR A 352 -20.98 5.92 10.86
CA THR A 352 -20.22 4.66 10.91
C THR A 352 -21.09 3.54 11.46
N VAL A 353 -20.60 2.30 11.41
CA VAL A 353 -21.30 1.12 11.98
C VAL A 353 -21.61 1.33 13.47
N GLU A 354 -20.75 2.08 14.17
CA GLU A 354 -20.88 2.41 15.59
C GLU A 354 -21.79 3.63 15.85
N GLY A 355 -22.25 4.31 14.77
CA GLY A 355 -23.15 5.46 14.88
C GLY A 355 -22.43 6.82 14.98
N PHE A 356 -21.13 6.90 14.74
CA PHE A 356 -20.40 8.18 14.71
C PHE A 356 -20.72 8.97 13.45
N VAL A 357 -20.76 10.29 13.59
CA VAL A 357 -20.87 11.20 12.45
C VAL A 357 -19.50 11.31 11.78
N LYS A 358 -19.44 10.89 10.52
CA LYS A 358 -18.26 10.98 9.65
C LYS A 358 -18.72 11.27 8.21
N PRO A 359 -17.90 11.87 7.34
CA PRO A 359 -16.55 12.37 7.60
C PRO A 359 -16.57 13.58 8.54
N ASP A 360 -15.41 13.94 9.12
CA ASP A 360 -15.26 15.10 9.99
C ASP A 360 -15.24 16.40 9.19
N VAL A 361 -14.61 16.35 8.02
CA VAL A 361 -14.47 17.46 7.08
C VAL A 361 -14.66 16.98 5.65
N VAL A 362 -14.91 17.93 4.76
CA VAL A 362 -14.85 17.74 3.31
C VAL A 362 -13.79 18.66 2.72
N ALA A 363 -13.13 18.24 1.65
CA ALA A 363 -12.14 19.03 0.95
C ALA A 363 -12.24 18.80 -0.56
N PRO A 364 -11.65 19.67 -1.39
CA PRO A 364 -11.57 19.46 -2.83
C PRO A 364 -10.96 18.10 -3.17
N GLY A 365 -11.72 17.28 -3.86
CA GLY A 365 -11.33 15.92 -4.29
C GLY A 365 -11.81 15.59 -5.69
N GLY A 366 -12.52 16.51 -6.36
CA GLY A 366 -12.96 16.40 -7.75
C GLY A 366 -11.99 17.08 -8.71
N HIS A 367 -11.56 16.37 -9.77
CA HIS A 367 -10.73 16.88 -10.87
C HIS A 367 -9.41 17.51 -10.41
N ILE A 368 -8.79 16.92 -9.42
CA ILE A 368 -7.52 17.38 -8.84
C ILE A 368 -6.37 17.09 -9.79
N ARG A 369 -5.64 18.14 -10.17
CA ARG A 369 -4.45 18.05 -11.00
C ARG A 369 -3.21 17.98 -10.13
N ALA A 370 -2.40 16.94 -10.30
CA ALA A 370 -1.10 16.81 -9.65
C ALA A 370 -0.12 15.99 -10.49
N VAL A 371 1.14 15.95 -10.07
CA VAL A 371 2.21 15.26 -10.82
C VAL A 371 2.03 13.75 -10.80
N MET A 372 2.15 13.15 -11.99
CA MET A 372 2.18 11.70 -12.19
C MET A 372 3.03 11.39 -13.41
N PRO A 373 3.94 10.38 -13.34
CA PRO A 373 4.72 10.02 -14.52
C PRO A 373 3.86 9.37 -15.61
N ALA A 374 4.08 9.74 -16.87
CA ALA A 374 3.40 9.13 -18.03
C ALA A 374 3.66 7.60 -18.15
N THR A 375 4.65 7.10 -17.45
CA THR A 375 4.98 5.67 -17.40
C THR A 375 4.20 4.89 -16.35
N ALA A 376 3.48 5.58 -15.47
CA ALA A 376 2.63 4.96 -14.45
C ALA A 376 1.49 4.17 -15.10
N ARG A 377 1.00 3.15 -14.40
CA ARG A 377 -0.12 2.33 -14.85
C ARG A 377 -1.37 3.17 -15.09
N LEU A 378 -1.73 4.02 -14.12
CA LEU A 378 -2.91 4.89 -14.22
C LEU A 378 -2.85 5.82 -15.44
N ALA A 379 -1.69 6.43 -15.71
CA ALA A 379 -1.52 7.27 -16.90
C ALA A 379 -1.64 6.50 -18.21
N LYS A 380 -1.25 5.22 -18.24
CA LYS A 380 -1.40 4.36 -19.42
C LYS A 380 -2.81 3.85 -19.61
N ASP A 381 -3.49 3.51 -18.51
CA ASP A 381 -4.85 2.98 -18.53
C ASP A 381 -5.86 4.10 -18.86
N HIS A 382 -5.54 5.35 -18.45
CA HIS A 382 -6.39 6.54 -18.64
C HIS A 382 -5.63 7.71 -19.29
N PRO A 383 -5.11 7.55 -20.52
CA PRO A 383 -4.20 8.52 -21.14
C PRO A 383 -4.85 9.89 -21.39
N THR A 384 -6.17 9.98 -21.49
CA THR A 384 -6.89 11.24 -21.69
C THR A 384 -6.86 12.19 -20.49
N TYR A 385 -6.56 11.67 -19.30
CA TYR A 385 -6.41 12.44 -18.06
C TYR A 385 -4.97 12.90 -17.81
N HIS A 386 -4.01 12.47 -18.64
CA HIS A 386 -2.61 12.86 -18.56
C HIS A 386 -2.29 13.95 -19.60
N ASP A 387 -1.63 15.02 -19.18
CA ASP A 387 -1.29 16.15 -20.06
C ASP A 387 -0.16 15.84 -21.09
N GLY A 388 0.35 14.63 -21.10
CA GLY A 388 1.45 14.18 -21.96
C GLY A 388 2.84 14.54 -21.44
N TYR A 389 2.96 15.27 -20.34
CA TYR A 389 4.23 15.69 -19.71
C TYR A 389 4.41 15.04 -18.34
N SER A 390 3.81 15.59 -17.31
CA SER A 390 4.04 15.14 -15.92
C SER A 390 2.81 15.27 -15.02
N TYR A 391 1.66 15.70 -15.54
CA TYR A 391 0.47 15.92 -14.72
C TYR A 391 -0.69 15.02 -15.13
N PHE A 392 -1.45 14.64 -14.14
CA PHE A 392 -2.61 13.80 -14.28
C PHE A 392 -3.77 14.36 -13.44
N THR A 393 -4.99 14.21 -13.93
CA THR A 393 -6.20 14.67 -13.24
C THR A 393 -6.95 13.47 -12.67
N MET A 394 -7.19 13.48 -11.35
CA MET A 394 -7.91 12.42 -10.64
C MET A 394 -9.00 12.99 -9.75
N SER A 395 -9.98 12.13 -9.43
CA SER A 395 -11.02 12.44 -8.45
C SER A 395 -11.09 11.33 -7.40
N GLY A 396 -11.26 11.69 -6.13
CA GLY A 396 -11.38 10.74 -5.03
C GLY A 396 -11.30 11.39 -3.66
N THR A 397 -11.77 10.70 -2.65
CA THR A 397 -11.53 11.08 -1.24
C THR A 397 -10.04 10.97 -0.89
N SER A 398 -9.26 10.22 -1.65
CA SER A 398 -7.79 10.15 -1.55
C SER A 398 -7.14 11.52 -1.79
N GLN A 399 -7.57 12.24 -2.85
CA GLN A 399 -7.10 13.58 -3.18
C GLN A 399 -7.53 14.58 -2.10
N ALA A 400 -8.79 14.53 -1.67
CA ALA A 400 -9.31 15.36 -0.58
C ALA A 400 -8.53 15.14 0.73
N THR A 401 -8.13 13.90 1.01
CA THR A 401 -7.29 13.54 2.16
C THR A 401 -5.92 14.22 2.09
N ALA A 402 -5.26 14.16 0.92
CA ALA A 402 -3.97 14.82 0.72
C ALA A 402 -4.08 16.34 0.85
N VAL A 403 -5.15 16.94 0.30
CA VAL A 403 -5.47 18.39 0.46
C VAL A 403 -5.62 18.73 1.95
N THR A 404 -6.26 17.88 2.76
CA THR A 404 -6.46 18.12 4.21
C THR A 404 -5.20 17.81 5.03
N THR A 405 -4.39 16.84 4.61
CA THR A 405 -3.13 16.48 5.28
C THR A 405 -2.17 17.67 5.37
N ALA A 406 -2.03 18.40 4.29
CA ALA A 406 -1.07 19.49 4.19
C ALA A 406 -1.41 20.71 5.06
N PRO A 407 -2.66 21.22 5.20
CA PRO A 407 -3.01 22.25 6.17
C PRO A 407 -2.73 21.86 7.63
N ASN A 408 -2.89 20.58 7.98
CA ASN A 408 -2.50 20.10 9.32
C ASN A 408 -0.99 20.22 9.53
N CYS A 409 -0.19 20.03 8.49
CA CYS A 409 1.24 20.33 8.50
C CYS A 409 1.48 21.84 8.70
N LEU A 410 0.81 22.71 7.94
CA LEU A 410 0.94 24.17 8.06
C LEU A 410 0.53 24.67 9.46
N ALA A 411 -0.56 24.16 10.03
CA ALA A 411 -1.01 24.53 11.38
C ALA A 411 0.01 24.09 12.46
N THR A 412 0.68 22.96 12.29
CA THR A 412 1.70 22.48 13.20
C THR A 412 2.94 23.38 13.20
N CYS A 413 3.33 23.93 12.02
CA CYS A 413 4.42 24.91 11.91
C CYS A 413 4.19 26.18 12.75
N THR A 414 2.92 26.59 12.93
CA THR A 414 2.59 27.83 13.65
C THR A 414 2.51 27.67 15.17
N MET A 415 2.55 26.42 15.69
CA MET A 415 2.42 26.14 17.13
C MET A 415 3.78 25.94 17.84
N TYR A 416 4.87 25.92 17.09
CA TYR A 416 6.24 25.82 17.57
C TYR A 416 7.08 27.02 17.10
#